data_04809295935cbeb1f412b343cc8b8163
#
_entry.id   04809295935cbeb1f412b343cc8b8163
#
_cell.length_a   1.000
_cell.length_b   1.000
_cell.length_c   1.000
_cell.angle_alpha   90.00
_cell.angle_beta   90.00
_cell.angle_gamma   90.00
#
_symmetry.space_group_name_H-M   'P 1'
#
loop_
_entity.id
_entity.type
_entity.pdbx_description
1 polymer ?
#
loop_
_entity_poly.entity_id
_entity_poly.type
_entity_poly.pdbx_seq_one_letter_code
_entity_poly.pdbx_strand_id
1 'polypeptide(L)'
;MKNIKRIAVWSGPRNLSTALMRSFGSRNDFDILDEPFYASYLKKTGIQHPMFDEIIKSQSSDYKEVSEYCKNGYFKKSYQYQKHMTHHMINNDYLDFALSLKNVFLVREPVLVLRSYKKKNKNYDFQDLGFRQQFDIYKYLKDRFGLIPIV
;
A
#
# COMPACT_ATOMS: atom_id res chain seq x y z
N MET A 1 -3.89 23.91 -12.18
CA MET A 1 -4.21 22.62 -11.53
C MET A 1 -3.86 22.69 -10.06
N LYS A 2 -4.71 22.14 -9.20
CA LYS A 2 -4.44 22.10 -7.75
C LYS A 2 -3.26 21.17 -7.49
N ASN A 3 -2.23 21.66 -6.80
CA ASN A 3 -1.07 20.83 -6.45
C ASN A 3 -1.45 19.91 -5.28
N ILE A 4 -1.83 18.67 -5.57
CA ILE A 4 -2.21 17.68 -4.57
C ILE A 4 -0.93 17.05 -3.99
N LYS A 5 -0.76 17.16 -2.68
CA LYS A 5 0.33 16.49 -1.96
C LYS A 5 -0.04 15.03 -1.67
N ARG A 6 0.68 14.09 -2.24
CA ARG A 6 0.43 12.65 -2.12
C ARG A 6 1.40 12.00 -1.15
N ILE A 7 0.87 11.16 -0.29
CA ILE A 7 1.64 10.43 0.72
C ILE A 7 1.34 8.93 0.53
N ALA A 8 2.36 8.17 0.15
CA ALA A 8 2.31 6.71 0.08
C ALA A 8 2.73 6.13 1.44
N VAL A 9 1.83 5.42 2.09
CA VAL A 9 2.09 4.77 3.38
C VAL A 9 2.17 3.27 3.15
N TRP A 10 3.37 2.75 3.29
CA TRP A 10 3.74 1.36 3.07
C TRP A 10 3.69 0.55 4.36
N SER A 11 3.03 -0.58 4.37
CA SER A 11 3.00 -1.48 5.53
C SER A 11 2.77 -2.93 5.14
N GLY A 12 3.25 -3.84 5.97
CA GLY A 12 2.75 -5.21 6.00
C GLY A 12 1.38 -5.30 6.71
N PRO A 13 0.74 -6.48 6.72
CA PRO A 13 -0.52 -6.70 7.42
C PRO A 13 -0.35 -6.51 8.94
N ARG A 14 -1.43 -6.16 9.63
CA ARG A 14 -1.50 -6.04 11.11
C ARG A 14 -0.60 -4.94 11.71
N ASN A 15 -0.19 -3.97 10.92
CA ASN A 15 0.61 -2.81 11.35
C ASN A 15 -0.24 -1.59 11.75
N LEU A 16 -1.52 -1.75 12.06
CA LEU A 16 -2.46 -0.67 12.38
C LEU A 16 -2.69 0.35 11.25
N SER A 17 -2.31 0.01 10.03
CA SER A 17 -2.38 0.90 8.86
C SER A 17 -3.80 1.38 8.54
N THR A 18 -4.82 0.53 8.75
CA THR A 18 -6.23 0.91 8.55
C THR A 18 -6.69 1.93 9.60
N ALA A 19 -6.27 1.79 10.85
CA ALA A 19 -6.60 2.76 11.90
C ALA A 19 -5.97 4.12 11.61
N LEU A 20 -4.70 4.13 11.20
CA LEU A 20 -4.00 5.34 10.80
C LEU A 20 -4.66 6.00 9.58
N MET A 21 -4.98 5.23 8.55
CA MET A 21 -5.68 5.71 7.35
C MET A 21 -7.02 6.36 7.71
N ARG A 22 -7.82 5.74 8.58
CA ARG A 22 -9.11 6.30 9.03
C ARG A 22 -8.93 7.60 9.80
N SER A 23 -7.88 7.71 10.63
CA SER A 23 -7.54 8.94 11.33
C SER A 23 -7.25 10.09 10.35
N PHE A 24 -6.49 9.85 9.29
CA PHE A 24 -6.31 10.85 8.23
C PHE A 24 -7.60 11.12 7.46
N GLY A 25 -8.41 10.10 7.19
CA GLY A 25 -9.69 10.23 6.47
C GLY A 25 -10.75 11.04 7.22
N SER A 26 -10.65 11.17 8.55
CA SER A 26 -11.54 12.04 9.33
C SER A 26 -11.21 13.54 9.20
N ARG A 27 -10.08 13.87 8.58
CA ARG A 27 -9.69 15.26 8.31
C ARG A 27 -10.39 15.79 7.05
N ASN A 28 -10.72 17.07 7.08
CA ASN A 28 -11.39 17.72 5.94
C ASN A 28 -10.48 17.95 4.73
N ASP A 29 -9.15 17.90 4.92
CA ASP A 29 -8.15 18.21 3.90
C ASP A 29 -7.53 16.97 3.23
N PHE A 30 -7.92 15.74 3.63
CA PHE A 30 -7.40 14.48 3.08
C PHE A 30 -8.44 13.68 2.31
N ASP A 31 -8.10 13.25 1.11
CA ASP A 31 -8.73 12.14 0.40
C ASP A 31 -7.95 10.84 0.67
N ILE A 32 -8.66 9.71 0.69
CA ILE A 32 -8.11 8.40 1.00
C ILE A 32 -8.12 7.51 -0.25
N LEU A 33 -7.02 6.80 -0.47
CA LEU A 33 -6.91 5.72 -1.43
C LEU A 33 -6.45 4.46 -0.69
N ASP A 34 -7.36 3.49 -0.53
CA ASP A 34 -7.13 2.27 0.25
C ASP A 34 -6.76 1.12 -0.67
N GLU A 35 -5.58 0.55 -0.48
CA GLU A 35 -5.05 -0.64 -1.14
C GLU A 35 -5.27 -0.68 -2.68
N PRO A 36 -4.80 0.34 -3.42
CA PRO A 36 -5.13 0.47 -4.84
C PRO A 36 -4.64 -0.71 -5.71
N PHE A 37 -3.59 -1.41 -5.30
CA PHE A 37 -3.04 -2.56 -6.02
C PHE A 37 -3.67 -3.91 -5.65
N TYR A 38 -4.73 -3.92 -4.83
CA TYR A 38 -5.29 -5.17 -4.34
C TYR A 38 -5.89 -6.03 -5.46
N ALA A 39 -6.69 -5.45 -6.36
CA ALA A 39 -7.23 -6.17 -7.52
C ALA A 39 -6.13 -6.70 -8.45
N SER A 40 -5.09 -5.90 -8.69
CA SER A 40 -3.93 -6.31 -9.50
C SER A 40 -3.20 -7.50 -8.87
N TYR A 41 -3.01 -7.47 -7.55
CA TYR A 41 -2.42 -8.55 -6.78
C TYR A 41 -3.24 -9.84 -6.86
N LEU A 42 -4.54 -9.76 -6.58
CA LEU A 42 -5.43 -10.92 -6.62
C LEU A 42 -5.48 -11.56 -8.01
N LYS A 43 -5.60 -10.75 -9.06
CA LYS A 43 -5.61 -11.26 -10.44
C LYS A 43 -4.30 -11.96 -10.82
N LYS A 44 -3.16 -11.39 -10.41
CA LYS A 44 -1.84 -11.94 -10.76
C LYS A 44 -1.50 -13.19 -9.98
N THR A 45 -1.91 -13.30 -8.72
CA THR A 45 -1.62 -14.46 -7.86
C THR A 45 -2.65 -15.56 -7.97
N GLY A 46 -3.88 -15.25 -8.39
CA GLY A 46 -4.99 -16.18 -8.41
C GLY A 46 -5.54 -16.55 -7.02
N ILE A 47 -5.08 -15.85 -5.96
CA ILE A 47 -5.51 -16.13 -4.59
C ILE A 47 -6.99 -15.77 -4.44
N GLN A 48 -7.78 -16.75 -4.00
CA GLN A 48 -9.21 -16.57 -3.74
C GLN A 48 -9.43 -15.99 -2.35
N HIS A 49 -9.48 -14.67 -2.27
CA HIS A 49 -9.89 -13.97 -1.05
C HIS A 49 -11.42 -13.78 -1.02
N PRO A 50 -12.02 -13.58 0.16
CA PRO A 50 -13.43 -13.17 0.25
C PRO A 50 -13.67 -11.92 -0.61
N MET A 51 -14.80 -11.90 -1.34
CA MET A 51 -15.19 -10.81 -2.25
C MET A 51 -14.23 -10.62 -3.46
N PHE A 52 -13.53 -11.67 -3.89
CA PHE A 52 -12.60 -11.61 -5.02
C PHE A 52 -13.25 -10.98 -6.27
N ASP A 53 -14.42 -11.48 -6.68
CA ASP A 53 -15.11 -11.02 -7.89
C ASP A 53 -15.55 -9.56 -7.79
N GLU A 54 -16.03 -9.13 -6.63
CA GLU A 54 -16.43 -7.76 -6.37
C GLU A 54 -15.23 -6.80 -6.42
N ILE A 55 -14.11 -7.22 -5.85
CA ILE A 55 -12.86 -6.43 -5.87
C ILE A 55 -12.37 -6.27 -7.31
N ILE A 56 -12.29 -7.36 -8.07
CA ILE A 56 -11.84 -7.32 -9.48
C ILE A 56 -12.77 -6.46 -10.36
N LYS A 57 -14.09 -6.44 -10.05
CA LYS A 57 -15.05 -5.59 -10.78
C LYS A 57 -15.00 -4.12 -10.41
N SER A 58 -14.61 -3.81 -9.16
CA SER A 58 -14.65 -2.45 -8.62
C SER A 58 -13.33 -1.67 -8.76
N GLN A 59 -12.21 -2.35 -8.98
CA GLN A 59 -10.88 -1.76 -9.08
C GLN A 59 -10.19 -2.20 -10.37
N SER A 60 -9.32 -1.34 -10.92
CA SER A 60 -8.45 -1.78 -12.01
C SER A 60 -7.47 -2.86 -11.54
N SER A 61 -7.33 -3.90 -12.35
CA SER A 61 -6.37 -4.98 -12.13
C SER A 61 -5.06 -4.82 -12.92
N ASP A 62 -4.91 -3.70 -13.64
CA ASP A 62 -3.70 -3.37 -14.38
C ASP A 62 -2.75 -2.53 -13.51
N TYR A 63 -1.55 -3.06 -13.23
CA TYR A 63 -0.55 -2.37 -12.40
C TYR A 63 -0.13 -1.01 -12.97
N LYS A 64 -0.05 -0.88 -14.28
CA LYS A 64 0.35 0.37 -14.94
C LYS A 64 -0.72 1.45 -14.77
N GLU A 65 -1.98 1.10 -15.01
CA GLU A 65 -3.10 2.02 -14.80
C GLU A 65 -3.19 2.47 -13.34
N VAL A 66 -3.07 1.52 -12.40
CA VAL A 66 -3.12 1.83 -10.96
C VAL A 66 -1.94 2.73 -10.55
N SER A 67 -0.72 2.46 -11.05
CA SER A 67 0.46 3.29 -10.80
C SER A 67 0.25 4.71 -11.29
N GLU A 68 -0.27 4.87 -12.51
CA GLU A 68 -0.56 6.18 -13.08
C GLU A 68 -1.65 6.92 -12.28
N TYR A 69 -2.69 6.21 -11.84
CA TYR A 69 -3.73 6.78 -10.98
C TYR A 69 -3.18 7.22 -9.61
N CYS A 70 -2.31 6.43 -8.98
CA CYS A 70 -1.63 6.80 -7.74
C CYS A 70 -0.80 8.07 -7.90
N LYS A 71 -0.15 8.23 -9.05
CA LYS A 71 0.72 9.37 -9.35
C LYS A 71 -0.07 10.63 -9.72
N ASN A 72 -1.03 10.51 -10.64
CA ASN A 72 -1.66 11.64 -11.32
C ASN A 72 -3.18 11.68 -11.20
N GLY A 73 -3.82 10.71 -10.55
CA GLY A 73 -5.28 10.65 -10.38
C GLY A 73 -5.85 11.94 -9.78
N TYR A 74 -7.07 12.30 -10.20
CA TYR A 74 -7.76 13.48 -9.69
C TYR A 74 -8.34 13.21 -8.29
N PHE A 75 -8.13 14.17 -7.39
CA PHE A 75 -8.69 14.19 -6.04
C PHE A 75 -9.18 15.59 -5.69
N LYS A 76 -10.20 15.65 -4.84
CA LYS A 76 -10.88 16.92 -4.50
C LYS A 76 -10.10 17.74 -3.48
N LYS A 77 -9.42 17.07 -2.54
CA LYS A 77 -8.77 17.70 -1.39
C LYS A 77 -7.29 18.03 -1.68
N SER A 78 -6.65 18.72 -0.76
CA SER A 78 -5.28 19.20 -0.92
C SER A 78 -4.23 18.11 -0.68
N TYR A 79 -4.61 17.09 0.10
CA TYR A 79 -3.77 15.96 0.44
C TYR A 79 -4.44 14.65 0.03
N GLN A 80 -3.63 13.69 -0.34
CA GLN A 80 -4.05 12.32 -0.57
C GLN A 80 -3.21 11.37 0.26
N TYR A 81 -3.87 10.55 1.06
CA TYR A 81 -3.28 9.44 1.78
C TYR A 81 -3.52 8.15 0.98
N GLN A 82 -2.46 7.50 0.56
CA GLN A 82 -2.50 6.22 -0.14
C GLN A 82 -2.00 5.12 0.81
N LYS A 83 -2.87 4.18 1.18
CA LYS A 83 -2.45 3.00 1.94
C LYS A 83 -2.02 1.90 0.99
N HIS A 84 -0.75 1.50 1.08
CA HIS A 84 -0.17 0.43 0.28
C HIS A 84 0.21 -0.77 1.14
N MET A 85 -0.31 -1.95 0.78
CA MET A 85 0.16 -3.20 1.34
C MET A 85 1.39 -3.66 0.55
N THR A 86 2.51 -3.84 1.24
CA THR A 86 3.80 -4.12 0.60
C THR A 86 3.80 -5.43 -0.19
N HIS A 87 3.07 -6.45 0.27
CA HIS A 87 2.94 -7.72 -0.44
C HIS A 87 2.07 -7.66 -1.71
N HIS A 88 1.30 -6.58 -1.93
CA HIS A 88 0.62 -6.37 -3.20
C HIS A 88 1.56 -5.96 -4.34
N MET A 89 2.77 -5.49 -4.01
CA MET A 89 3.80 -5.17 -5.00
C MET A 89 4.62 -6.41 -5.31
N ILE A 90 4.21 -7.15 -6.34
CA ILE A 90 4.84 -8.43 -6.70
C ILE A 90 6.23 -8.20 -7.31
N ASN A 91 6.37 -7.13 -8.10
CA ASN A 91 7.62 -6.71 -8.73
C ASN A 91 7.89 -5.25 -8.44
N ASN A 92 9.16 -4.86 -8.47
CA ASN A 92 9.55 -3.46 -8.34
C ASN A 92 9.30 -2.63 -9.61
N ASP A 93 8.88 -3.26 -10.71
CA ASP A 93 8.72 -2.63 -12.03
C ASP A 93 7.70 -1.47 -12.05
N TYR A 94 6.80 -1.45 -11.08
CA TYR A 94 5.74 -0.44 -10.99
C TYR A 94 5.92 0.55 -9.85
N LEU A 95 7.08 0.56 -9.19
CA LEU A 95 7.36 1.45 -8.04
C LEU A 95 7.74 2.88 -8.43
N ASP A 96 7.97 3.15 -9.71
CA ASP A 96 8.39 4.47 -10.18
C ASP A 96 7.38 5.60 -9.86
N PHE A 97 6.10 5.26 -9.70
CA PHE A 97 5.10 6.24 -9.25
C PHE A 97 5.44 6.83 -7.87
N ALA A 98 6.05 6.03 -7.01
CA ALA A 98 6.39 6.41 -5.64
C ALA A 98 7.46 7.53 -5.59
N LEU A 99 8.23 7.75 -6.68
CA LEU A 99 9.21 8.82 -6.79
C LEU A 99 8.59 10.22 -6.63
N SER A 100 7.38 10.40 -7.10
CA SER A 100 6.66 11.67 -7.04
C SER A 100 5.86 11.87 -5.75
N LEU A 101 5.89 10.91 -4.84
CA LEU A 101 5.14 10.91 -3.60
C LEU A 101 6.06 11.05 -2.38
N LYS A 102 5.50 11.49 -1.25
CA LYS A 102 6.14 11.34 0.05
C LYS A 102 5.94 9.91 0.53
N ASN A 103 7.04 9.19 0.76
CA ASN A 103 7.00 7.78 1.17
C ASN A 103 7.18 7.65 2.68
N VAL A 104 6.28 6.93 3.33
CA VAL A 104 6.28 6.64 4.76
C VAL A 104 6.16 5.13 4.95
N PHE A 105 7.01 4.55 5.77
CA PHE A 105 6.98 3.13 6.12
C PHE A 105 6.47 2.96 7.55
N LEU A 106 5.29 2.35 7.68
CA LEU A 106 4.71 2.08 8.98
C LEU A 106 5.22 0.72 9.48
N VAL A 107 5.98 0.76 10.56
CA VAL A 107 6.60 -0.42 11.19
C VAL A 107 5.96 -0.65 12.56
N ARG A 108 5.70 -1.90 12.87
CA ARG A 108 5.26 -2.36 14.18
C ARG A 108 6.16 -3.48 14.66
N GLU A 109 6.32 -3.62 15.97
CA GLU A 109 7.09 -4.70 16.59
C GLU A 109 6.66 -6.06 16.01
N PRO A 110 7.59 -6.87 15.45
CA PRO A 110 7.26 -8.12 14.75
C PRO A 110 6.48 -9.12 15.59
N VAL A 111 6.76 -9.22 16.89
CA VAL A 111 6.04 -10.12 17.80
C VAL A 111 4.56 -9.74 17.90
N LEU A 112 4.25 -8.45 17.95
CA LEU A 112 2.87 -7.95 17.99
C LEU A 112 2.14 -8.18 16.67
N VAL A 113 2.82 -8.01 15.54
CA VAL A 113 2.28 -8.34 14.20
C VAL A 113 1.94 -9.82 14.14
N LEU A 114 2.88 -10.69 14.50
CA LEU A 114 2.73 -12.14 14.48
C LEU A 114 1.57 -12.61 15.35
N ARG A 115 1.49 -12.14 16.60
CA ARG A 115 0.40 -12.45 17.53
C ARG A 115 -0.97 -12.03 16.96
N SER A 116 -1.03 -10.85 16.35
CA SER A 116 -2.27 -10.33 15.73
C SER A 116 -2.66 -11.10 14.46
N TYR A 117 -1.68 -11.54 13.67
CA TYR A 117 -1.90 -12.30 12.45
C TYR A 117 -2.42 -13.70 12.74
N LYS A 118 -1.79 -14.42 13.67
CA LYS A 118 -2.19 -15.78 14.12
C LYS A 118 -3.63 -15.87 14.58
N LYS A 119 -4.17 -14.83 15.20
CA LYS A 119 -5.56 -14.83 15.68
C LYS A 119 -6.58 -14.98 14.54
N LYS A 120 -6.24 -14.55 13.31
CA LYS A 120 -7.14 -14.59 12.17
C LYS A 120 -6.79 -15.65 11.13
N ASN A 121 -5.51 -16.01 11.05
CA ASN A 121 -4.98 -16.90 10.02
C ASN A 121 -4.30 -18.08 10.72
N LYS A 122 -4.94 -19.25 10.68
CA LYS A 122 -4.39 -20.48 11.30
C LYS A 122 -3.17 -21.01 10.54
N ASN A 123 -3.22 -20.92 9.20
CA ASN A 123 -2.13 -21.31 8.32
C ASN A 123 -1.58 -20.04 7.67
N TYR A 124 -0.28 -19.78 7.83
CA TYR A 124 0.39 -18.63 7.23
C TYR A 124 1.87 -18.95 7.02
N ASP A 125 2.44 -18.35 5.99
CA ASP A 125 3.87 -18.32 5.75
C ASP A 125 4.46 -16.99 6.27
N PHE A 126 5.77 -16.96 6.48
CA PHE A 126 6.50 -15.75 6.86
C PHE A 126 6.35 -14.64 5.82
N GLN A 127 6.26 -15.00 4.54
CA GLN A 127 6.05 -14.08 3.44
C GLN A 127 4.72 -13.31 3.54
N ASP A 128 3.68 -13.92 4.13
CA ASP A 128 2.38 -13.29 4.31
C ASP A 128 2.43 -12.10 5.28
N LEU A 129 3.47 -12.01 6.10
CA LEU A 129 3.69 -10.90 7.04
C LEU A 129 4.24 -9.64 6.37
N GLY A 130 4.73 -9.74 5.14
CA GLY A 130 5.17 -8.61 4.33
C GLY A 130 6.46 -7.91 4.78
N PHE A 131 7.18 -8.42 5.77
CA PHE A 131 8.41 -7.79 6.29
C PHE A 131 9.50 -7.69 5.23
N ARG A 132 9.72 -8.77 4.48
CA ARG A 132 10.72 -8.81 3.43
C ARG A 132 10.39 -7.84 2.31
N GLN A 133 9.16 -7.87 1.83
CA GLN A 133 8.68 -6.98 0.78
C GLN A 133 8.77 -5.51 1.21
N GLN A 134 8.45 -5.22 2.48
CA GLN A 134 8.57 -3.86 3.02
C GLN A 134 10.01 -3.37 3.02
N PHE A 135 10.95 -4.20 3.43
CA PHE A 135 12.38 -3.89 3.40
C PHE A 135 12.89 -3.72 1.96
N ASP A 136 12.50 -4.60 1.05
CA ASP A 136 12.93 -4.56 -0.35
C ASP A 136 12.42 -3.28 -1.06
N ILE A 137 11.18 -2.85 -0.80
CA ILE A 137 10.64 -1.58 -1.32
C ILE A 137 11.41 -0.39 -0.73
N TYR A 138 11.64 -0.38 0.59
CA TYR A 138 12.41 0.69 1.24
C TYR A 138 13.79 0.81 0.61
N LYS A 139 14.50 -0.31 0.46
CA LYS A 139 15.83 -0.37 -0.14
C LYS A 139 15.81 0.11 -1.59
N TYR A 140 14.84 -0.35 -2.38
CA TYR A 140 14.68 0.08 -3.77
C TYR A 140 14.54 1.59 -3.90
N LEU A 141 13.67 2.21 -3.10
CA LEU A 141 13.47 3.66 -3.13
C LEU A 141 14.72 4.42 -2.68
N LYS A 142 15.42 3.91 -1.66
CA LYS A 142 16.65 4.53 -1.16
C LYS A 142 17.81 4.41 -2.15
N ASP A 143 18.10 3.20 -2.60
CA ASP A 143 19.33 2.92 -3.35
C ASP A 143 19.23 3.39 -4.80
N ARG A 144 18.08 3.21 -5.43
CA ARG A 144 17.90 3.57 -6.84
C ARG A 144 17.61 5.06 -7.06
N PHE A 145 16.96 5.70 -6.12
CA PHE A 145 16.46 7.07 -6.31
C PHE A 145 17.01 8.07 -5.29
N GLY A 146 17.86 7.64 -4.37
CA GLY A 146 18.39 8.51 -3.32
C GLY A 146 17.33 9.08 -2.38
N LEU A 147 16.12 8.50 -2.36
CA LEU A 147 15.06 8.92 -1.47
C LEU A 147 15.36 8.46 -0.05
N ILE A 148 15.01 9.31 0.92
CA ILE A 148 15.04 8.94 2.34
C ILE A 148 13.58 8.86 2.81
N PRO A 149 12.95 7.65 2.73
CA PRO A 149 11.60 7.49 3.25
C PRO A 149 11.55 7.70 4.76
N ILE A 150 10.41 8.18 5.25
CA ILE A 150 10.14 8.28 6.69
C ILE A 150 9.82 6.86 7.22
N VAL A 151 10.37 6.50 8.38
CA VAL A 151 10.07 5.25 9.09
C VAL A 151 9.51 5.56 10.46
#